data_8a5e623b32bf849384f880845017bc18
#
_entry.id   8a5e623b32bf849384f880845017bc18
#
_cell.length_a   1.000
_cell.length_b   1.000
_cell.length_c   1.000
_cell.angle_alpha   90.00
_cell.angle_beta   90.00
_cell.angle_gamma   90.00
#
_symmetry.space_group_name_H-M   'P 1'
#
loop_
_entity.id
_entity.type
_entity.pdbx_description
1 polymer ?
#
loop_
_entity_poly.entity_id
_entity_poly.type
_entity_poly.pdbx_seq_one_letter_code
_entity_poly.pdbx_strand_id
1 'polypeptide(L)'
;LVGNLQCSENKGIIAQLKKAEMSLELDLQNRSGNTCELCVSSENLAIYEVKPTSTGGGGIDGSLLGCAICIEQIENPETTDANHWRCLNDSMWSEFRAVKVIAWRILSRLRKEGWPQDLLDMLYLEDDDLRFAKETGEHLEEADKIIHRDANGAILQAGDSVVLIKDLKVKGSSLVAKQGTAVRRISLDHENAKYIEGKVGATQIVIITDYVKKMTEKE
;
A
#
# COMPACT_ATOMS: atom_id res chain seq x y z
N LEU A 1 33.43 17.40 21.42
CA LEU A 1 32.65 18.43 20.68
C LEU A 1 31.91 17.91 19.46
N VAL A 2 31.83 16.58 19.24
CA VAL A 2 31.16 15.97 18.06
C VAL A 2 29.73 15.48 18.36
N GLY A 3 29.28 15.47 19.61
CA GLY A 3 27.98 14.91 20.02
C GLY A 3 26.77 15.83 19.87
N ASN A 4 26.94 17.13 19.67
CA ASN A 4 25.83 18.09 19.68
C ASN A 4 25.24 18.43 18.30
N LEU A 5 25.92 18.13 17.20
CA LEU A 5 25.43 18.42 15.84
C LEU A 5 24.37 17.41 15.36
N GLN A 6 24.53 16.15 15.68
CA GLN A 6 23.60 15.09 15.25
C GLN A 6 22.21 15.15 15.92
N CYS A 7 22.13 15.74 17.14
CA CYS A 7 20.87 15.90 17.86
C CYS A 7 20.02 17.08 17.36
N SER A 8 20.66 18.12 16.79
CA SER A 8 19.94 19.28 16.24
C SER A 8 19.36 18.99 14.85
N GLU A 9 20.05 18.24 14.01
CA GLU A 9 19.58 17.84 12.68
C GLU A 9 18.36 16.93 12.77
N ASN A 10 18.33 15.95 13.69
CA ASN A 10 17.19 15.09 13.92
C ASN A 10 15.94 15.84 14.38
N LYS A 11 16.09 16.88 15.22
CA LYS A 11 14.96 17.71 15.66
C LYS A 11 14.36 18.53 14.51
N GLY A 12 15.20 19.03 13.60
CA GLY A 12 14.75 19.75 12.41
C GLY A 12 13.96 18.88 11.45
N ILE A 13 14.42 17.66 11.19
CA ILE A 13 13.76 16.68 10.31
C ILE A 13 12.40 16.26 10.90
N ILE A 14 12.34 15.98 12.20
CA ILE A 14 11.08 15.61 12.88
C ILE A 14 10.07 16.75 12.83
N ALA A 15 10.51 18.00 13.00
CA ALA A 15 9.63 19.16 12.92
C ALA A 15 9.09 19.38 11.49
N GLN A 16 9.90 19.15 10.46
CA GLN A 16 9.47 19.23 9.07
C GLN A 16 8.47 18.12 8.70
N LEU A 17 8.69 16.88 9.15
CA LEU A 17 7.77 15.77 8.94
C LEU A 17 6.40 16.03 9.59
N LYS A 18 6.38 16.47 10.84
CA LYS A 18 5.13 16.84 11.53
C LYS A 18 4.38 17.98 10.84
N LYS A 19 5.11 18.97 10.31
CA LYS A 19 4.51 20.08 9.55
C LYS A 19 3.91 19.58 8.24
N ALA A 20 4.56 18.65 7.55
CA ALA A 20 4.06 18.07 6.31
C ALA A 20 2.82 17.18 6.57
N GLU A 21 2.82 16.36 7.62
CA GLU A 21 1.66 15.57 8.04
C GLU A 21 0.46 16.45 8.39
N MET A 22 0.68 17.53 9.16
CA MET A 22 -0.38 18.47 9.54
C MET A 22 -0.94 19.24 8.35
N SER A 23 -0.10 19.53 7.32
CA SER A 23 -0.54 20.13 6.06
C SER A 23 -1.41 19.16 5.28
N LEU A 24 -0.99 17.88 5.14
CA LEU A 24 -1.74 16.84 4.45
C LEU A 24 -3.10 16.58 5.11
N GLU A 25 -3.13 16.53 6.44
CA GLU A 25 -4.39 16.36 7.17
C GLU A 25 -5.38 17.49 6.88
N LEU A 26 -4.91 18.74 6.94
CA LEU A 26 -5.74 19.91 6.66
C LEU A 26 -6.26 19.90 5.21
N ASP A 27 -5.42 19.55 4.26
CA ASP A 27 -5.78 19.48 2.84
C ASP A 27 -6.83 18.39 2.60
N LEU A 28 -6.69 17.22 3.23
CA LEU A 28 -7.67 16.13 3.16
C LEU A 28 -8.99 16.48 3.85
N GLN A 29 -8.95 17.14 5.00
CA GLN A 29 -10.13 17.62 5.71
C GLN A 29 -10.91 18.65 4.89
N ASN A 30 -10.20 19.60 4.28
CA ASN A 30 -10.81 20.60 3.40
C ASN A 30 -11.45 19.95 2.15
N ARG A 31 -10.77 18.97 1.55
CA ARG A 31 -11.22 18.24 0.38
C ARG A 31 -12.47 17.40 0.66
N SER A 32 -12.49 16.72 1.79
CA SER A 32 -13.56 15.80 2.17
C SER A 32 -14.74 16.47 2.91
N GLY A 33 -14.59 17.75 3.31
CA GLY A 33 -15.55 18.42 4.18
C GLY A 33 -15.63 17.79 5.58
N ASN A 34 -14.53 17.27 6.11
CA ASN A 34 -14.44 16.55 7.39
C ASN A 34 -15.34 15.31 7.45
N THR A 35 -15.46 14.58 6.34
CA THR A 35 -16.16 13.30 6.27
C THR A 35 -15.29 12.24 5.64
N CYS A 36 -15.62 10.97 5.89
CA CYS A 36 -14.97 9.85 5.20
C CYS A 36 -15.24 9.93 3.70
N GLU A 37 -14.20 9.93 2.89
CA GLU A 37 -14.32 10.06 1.42
C GLU A 37 -14.93 8.83 0.74
N LEU A 38 -15.14 7.75 1.52
CA LEU A 38 -15.75 6.50 1.03
C LEU A 38 -17.22 6.37 1.45
N CYS A 39 -17.55 6.56 2.75
CA CYS A 39 -18.89 6.31 3.28
C CYS A 39 -19.58 7.53 3.89
N VAL A 40 -18.95 8.73 3.82
CA VAL A 40 -19.47 10.01 4.31
C VAL A 40 -19.65 10.08 5.85
N SER A 41 -19.18 9.07 6.61
CA SER A 41 -19.18 9.14 8.07
C SER A 41 -18.29 10.27 8.57
N SER A 42 -18.68 10.96 9.63
CA SER A 42 -17.86 11.99 10.32
C SER A 42 -17.15 11.50 11.55
N GLU A 43 -17.26 10.20 11.88
CA GLU A 43 -16.70 9.63 13.11
C GLU A 43 -15.36 8.94 12.88
N ASN A 44 -14.44 9.13 13.83
CA ASN A 44 -13.14 8.43 13.89
C ASN A 44 -12.38 8.51 12.56
N LEU A 45 -12.25 9.72 12.03
CA LEU A 45 -11.54 9.96 10.77
C LEU A 45 -10.03 9.86 10.97
N ALA A 46 -9.35 9.23 10.03
CA ALA A 46 -7.89 9.16 9.97
C ALA A 46 -7.40 9.21 8.52
N ILE A 47 -6.17 9.64 8.34
CA ILE A 47 -5.50 9.59 7.04
C ILE A 47 -5.17 8.13 6.71
N TYR A 48 -5.60 7.69 5.56
CA TYR A 48 -5.21 6.40 4.99
C TYR A 48 -4.36 6.59 3.75
N GLU A 49 -3.12 6.15 3.80
CA GLU A 49 -2.20 6.13 2.66
C GLU A 49 -2.39 4.81 1.89
N VAL A 50 -2.76 4.92 0.61
CA VAL A 50 -3.08 3.76 -0.23
C VAL A 50 -1.83 2.93 -0.48
N LYS A 51 -1.87 1.66 -0.12
CA LYS A 51 -0.76 0.71 -0.28
C LYS A 51 -0.72 0.07 -1.68
N PRO A 52 0.46 -0.34 -2.13
CA PRO A 52 1.77 -0.13 -1.52
C PRO A 52 2.27 1.31 -1.70
N THR A 53 2.75 1.92 -0.63
CA THR A 53 3.22 3.31 -0.65
C THR A 53 4.46 3.54 -1.51
N SER A 54 5.12 2.46 -1.92
CA SER A 54 6.33 2.52 -2.77
C SER A 54 6.03 2.91 -4.22
N THR A 55 4.84 2.61 -4.71
CA THR A 55 4.39 2.83 -6.11
C THR A 55 3.23 3.80 -6.19
N GLY A 56 2.46 3.96 -5.11
CA GLY A 56 1.21 4.72 -5.10
C GLY A 56 1.35 6.24 -5.12
N GLY A 57 2.57 6.76 -4.98
CA GLY A 57 2.77 8.19 -4.79
C GLY A 57 2.23 8.63 -3.42
N GLY A 58 3.09 9.24 -2.60
CA GLY A 58 2.66 9.79 -1.31
C GLY A 58 1.87 11.10 -1.45
N GLY A 59 1.47 11.65 -0.31
CA GLY A 59 0.81 12.93 -0.24
C GLY A 59 -0.69 12.86 -0.60
N ILE A 60 -1.25 13.99 -1.04
CA ILE A 60 -2.69 14.14 -1.20
C ILE A 60 -3.30 13.20 -2.25
N ASP A 61 -2.57 12.91 -3.33
CA ASP A 61 -3.06 12.02 -4.42
C ASP A 61 -3.01 10.55 -4.04
N GLY A 62 -2.10 10.17 -3.13
CA GLY A 62 -1.95 8.81 -2.64
C GLY A 62 -2.69 8.53 -1.34
N SER A 63 -3.39 9.52 -0.77
CA SER A 63 -4.05 9.41 0.53
C SER A 63 -5.52 9.80 0.47
N LEU A 64 -6.30 9.26 1.40
CA LEU A 64 -7.69 9.65 1.61
C LEU A 64 -7.99 9.82 3.10
N LEU A 65 -9.05 10.56 3.43
CA LEU A 65 -9.60 10.65 4.76
C LEU A 65 -10.65 9.55 4.93
N GLY A 66 -10.37 8.54 5.76
CA GLY A 66 -11.24 7.40 5.99
C GLY A 66 -11.72 7.31 7.43
N CYS A 67 -12.93 6.78 7.67
CA CYS A 67 -13.35 6.41 9.01
C CYS A 67 -12.72 5.07 9.44
N ALA A 68 -12.69 4.83 10.75
CA ALA A 68 -12.08 3.60 11.30
C ALA A 68 -12.67 2.32 10.70
N ILE A 69 -13.99 2.28 10.43
CA ILE A 69 -14.67 1.12 9.86
C ILE A 69 -14.18 0.86 8.42
N CYS A 70 -14.09 1.90 7.59
CA CYS A 70 -13.60 1.75 6.23
C CYS A 70 -12.14 1.31 6.22
N ILE A 71 -11.27 1.94 7.03
CA ILE A 71 -9.85 1.60 7.10
C ILE A 71 -9.65 0.16 7.58
N GLU A 72 -10.37 -0.26 8.62
CA GLU A 72 -10.31 -1.63 9.12
C GLU A 72 -10.66 -2.64 8.03
N GLN A 73 -11.75 -2.42 7.31
CA GLN A 73 -12.19 -3.34 6.24
C GLN A 73 -11.30 -3.31 5.01
N ILE A 74 -10.61 -2.19 4.72
CA ILE A 74 -9.59 -2.13 3.68
C ILE A 74 -8.39 -3.01 4.07
N GLU A 75 -7.90 -2.86 5.30
CA GLU A 75 -6.73 -3.58 5.80
C GLU A 75 -6.98 -5.07 6.06
N ASN A 76 -8.19 -5.42 6.47
CA ASN A 76 -8.59 -6.78 6.85
C ASN A 76 -9.70 -7.29 5.93
N PRO A 77 -9.37 -7.97 4.83
CA PRO A 77 -10.37 -8.48 3.87
C PRO A 77 -11.46 -9.36 4.49
N GLU A 78 -11.14 -10.06 5.58
CA GLU A 78 -12.08 -10.96 6.27
C GLU A 78 -13.20 -10.22 7.01
N THR A 79 -13.02 -8.94 7.31
CA THR A 79 -14.03 -8.09 7.98
C THR A 79 -14.92 -7.36 6.98
N THR A 80 -14.74 -7.58 5.67
CA THR A 80 -15.44 -6.84 4.63
C THR A 80 -16.95 -7.09 4.66
N ASP A 81 -17.73 -6.04 4.95
CA ASP A 81 -19.19 -6.07 4.92
C ASP A 81 -19.72 -5.51 3.59
N ALA A 82 -20.28 -6.38 2.75
CA ALA A 82 -20.80 -6.02 1.44
C ALA A 82 -21.91 -4.93 1.50
N ASN A 83 -22.68 -4.88 2.61
CA ASN A 83 -23.72 -3.85 2.76
C ASN A 83 -23.12 -2.49 3.08
N HIS A 84 -22.10 -2.43 3.93
CA HIS A 84 -21.37 -1.19 4.21
C HIS A 84 -20.82 -0.58 2.91
N TRP A 85 -20.23 -1.41 2.05
CA TRP A 85 -19.59 -0.96 0.82
C TRP A 85 -20.55 -0.58 -0.33
N ARG A 86 -21.86 -0.65 -0.13
CA ARG A 86 -22.80 -0.05 -1.07
C ARG A 86 -22.67 1.48 -1.18
N CYS A 87 -22.00 2.12 -0.23
CA CYS A 87 -21.62 3.53 -0.32
C CYS A 87 -20.74 3.85 -1.55
N LEU A 88 -20.08 2.85 -2.13
CA LEU A 88 -19.28 3.01 -3.34
C LEU A 88 -20.10 3.38 -4.57
N ASN A 89 -21.42 3.17 -4.58
CA ASN A 89 -22.29 3.70 -5.64
C ASN A 89 -22.12 5.20 -5.85
N ASP A 90 -21.85 5.93 -4.78
CA ASP A 90 -21.67 7.39 -4.80
C ASP A 90 -20.18 7.75 -4.87
N SER A 91 -19.35 7.17 -4.01
CA SER A 91 -17.94 7.57 -3.86
C SER A 91 -17.02 7.13 -5.00
N MET A 92 -17.38 6.12 -5.79
CA MET A 92 -16.61 5.71 -6.97
C MET A 92 -16.48 6.81 -8.04
N TRP A 93 -17.36 7.79 -8.04
CA TRP A 93 -17.35 8.92 -8.98
C TRP A 93 -16.42 10.05 -8.54
N SER A 94 -15.72 9.88 -7.43
CA SER A 94 -14.74 10.85 -6.93
C SER A 94 -13.68 11.16 -8.00
N GLU A 95 -13.22 12.41 -8.06
CA GLU A 95 -12.11 12.83 -8.91
C GLU A 95 -10.75 12.38 -8.32
N PHE A 96 -10.71 12.04 -7.04
CA PHE A 96 -9.48 11.76 -6.32
C PHE A 96 -9.00 10.34 -6.55
N ARG A 97 -7.74 10.23 -6.98
CA ARG A 97 -7.06 8.97 -7.32
C ARG A 97 -7.16 7.93 -6.20
N ALA A 98 -6.83 8.32 -4.96
CA ALA A 98 -6.84 7.40 -3.82
C ALA A 98 -8.22 6.77 -3.61
N VAL A 99 -9.30 7.56 -3.71
CA VAL A 99 -10.69 7.10 -3.54
C VAL A 99 -11.06 6.13 -4.66
N LYS A 100 -10.78 6.47 -5.92
CA LYS A 100 -11.08 5.58 -7.06
C LYS A 100 -10.34 4.25 -6.99
N VAL A 101 -9.06 4.27 -6.60
CA VAL A 101 -8.26 3.05 -6.46
C VAL A 101 -8.82 2.15 -5.36
N ILE A 102 -9.18 2.70 -4.20
CA ILE A 102 -9.80 1.92 -3.12
C ILE A 102 -11.18 1.41 -3.54
N ALA A 103 -11.99 2.24 -4.20
CA ALA A 103 -13.29 1.80 -4.72
C ALA A 103 -13.13 0.60 -5.65
N TRP A 104 -12.20 0.67 -6.60
CA TRP A 104 -11.94 -0.44 -7.52
C TRP A 104 -11.50 -1.72 -6.81
N ARG A 105 -10.62 -1.62 -5.81
CA ARG A 105 -10.15 -2.77 -5.03
C ARG A 105 -11.27 -3.44 -4.26
N ILE A 106 -12.06 -2.66 -3.54
CA ILE A 106 -13.18 -3.20 -2.75
C ILE A 106 -14.26 -3.80 -3.64
N LEU A 107 -14.62 -3.13 -4.76
CA LEU A 107 -15.56 -3.68 -5.73
C LEU A 107 -15.03 -5.00 -6.34
N SER A 108 -13.73 -5.08 -6.65
CA SER A 108 -13.09 -6.30 -7.15
C SER A 108 -13.13 -7.43 -6.12
N ARG A 109 -12.87 -7.12 -4.84
CA ARG A 109 -12.95 -8.06 -3.71
C ARG A 109 -14.37 -8.62 -3.54
N LEU A 110 -15.36 -7.76 -3.66
CA LEU A 110 -16.78 -8.10 -3.50
C LEU A 110 -17.46 -8.62 -4.78
N ARG A 111 -16.71 -8.89 -5.86
CA ARG A 111 -17.27 -9.31 -7.16
C ARG A 111 -18.25 -10.47 -7.04
N LYS A 112 -18.01 -11.41 -6.12
CA LYS A 112 -18.87 -12.60 -5.90
C LYS A 112 -20.26 -12.26 -5.38
N GLU A 113 -20.45 -11.05 -4.84
CA GLU A 113 -21.76 -10.56 -4.39
C GLU A 113 -22.70 -10.17 -5.57
N GLY A 114 -22.18 -10.14 -6.78
CA GLY A 114 -22.92 -9.86 -8.02
C GLY A 114 -23.13 -8.39 -8.32
N TRP A 115 -23.57 -7.59 -7.36
CA TRP A 115 -23.84 -6.16 -7.54
C TRP A 115 -22.60 -5.29 -7.88
N PRO A 116 -21.35 -5.62 -7.47
CA PRO A 116 -20.20 -4.80 -7.80
C PRO A 116 -19.81 -4.81 -9.27
N GLN A 117 -20.25 -5.81 -10.04
CA GLN A 117 -19.81 -5.96 -11.43
C GLN A 117 -20.23 -4.76 -12.28
N ASP A 118 -21.48 -4.32 -12.17
CA ASP A 118 -21.99 -3.17 -12.93
C ASP A 118 -21.21 -1.89 -12.61
N LEU A 119 -20.79 -1.72 -11.33
CA LEU A 119 -19.99 -0.57 -10.90
C LEU A 119 -18.56 -0.66 -11.42
N LEU A 120 -17.96 -1.86 -11.43
CA LEU A 120 -16.63 -2.08 -12.01
C LEU A 120 -16.60 -1.77 -13.49
N ASP A 121 -17.64 -2.13 -14.23
CA ASP A 121 -17.75 -1.88 -15.66
C ASP A 121 -17.91 -0.39 -15.99
N MET A 122 -18.45 0.40 -15.04
CA MET A 122 -18.60 1.84 -15.15
C MET A 122 -17.40 2.64 -14.62
N LEU A 123 -16.61 2.05 -13.69
CA LEU A 123 -15.50 2.74 -13.04
C LEU A 123 -14.32 2.88 -13.99
N TYR A 124 -14.07 4.09 -14.45
CA TYR A 124 -12.90 4.39 -15.28
C TYR A 124 -11.70 4.75 -14.42
N LEU A 125 -10.60 4.01 -14.65
CA LEU A 125 -9.25 4.31 -14.15
C LEU A 125 -8.31 4.47 -15.33
N GLU A 126 -7.39 5.42 -15.25
CA GLU A 126 -6.29 5.53 -16.21
C GLU A 126 -5.34 4.32 -16.06
N ASP A 127 -4.57 4.01 -17.11
CA ASP A 127 -3.73 2.81 -17.15
C ASP A 127 -2.77 2.68 -15.97
N ASP A 128 -2.19 3.81 -15.51
CA ASP A 128 -1.28 3.86 -14.38
C ASP A 128 -2.02 3.59 -13.06
N ASP A 129 -3.21 4.14 -12.90
CA ASP A 129 -4.04 3.96 -11.72
C ASP A 129 -4.61 2.54 -11.67
N LEU A 130 -4.97 1.98 -12.81
CA LEU A 130 -5.43 0.59 -12.91
C LEU A 130 -4.30 -0.39 -12.58
N ARG A 131 -3.07 -0.13 -13.05
CA ARG A 131 -1.90 -0.94 -12.66
C ARG A 131 -1.69 -0.88 -11.15
N PHE A 132 -1.71 0.31 -10.58
CA PHE A 132 -1.58 0.51 -9.14
C PHE A 132 -2.72 -0.15 -8.35
N ALA A 133 -3.96 -0.07 -8.83
CA ALA A 133 -5.10 -0.74 -8.20
C ALA A 133 -4.92 -2.25 -8.18
N LYS A 134 -4.39 -2.84 -9.24
CA LYS A 134 -4.14 -4.29 -9.38
C LYS A 134 -3.01 -4.83 -8.51
N GLU A 135 -2.10 -3.99 -8.01
CA GLU A 135 -0.94 -4.44 -7.23
C GLU A 135 -1.28 -5.21 -5.95
N THR A 136 -2.49 -5.08 -5.43
CA THR A 136 -2.96 -5.85 -4.27
C THR A 136 -3.57 -7.20 -4.63
N GLY A 137 -3.79 -7.48 -5.92
CA GLY A 137 -4.33 -8.77 -6.37
C GLY A 137 -5.81 -8.99 -6.07
N GLU A 138 -6.57 -7.97 -5.69
CA GLU A 138 -8.00 -8.06 -5.36
C GLU A 138 -8.87 -8.56 -6.53
N HIS A 139 -8.41 -8.36 -7.76
CA HIS A 139 -9.09 -8.78 -8.99
C HIS A 139 -8.89 -10.25 -9.34
N LEU A 140 -7.95 -10.93 -8.67
CA LEU A 140 -7.64 -12.33 -8.92
C LEU A 140 -8.59 -13.24 -8.13
N GLU A 141 -9.02 -14.34 -8.75
CA GLU A 141 -9.68 -15.40 -8.01
C GLU A 141 -8.67 -16.04 -7.04
N GLU A 142 -9.17 -16.60 -5.94
CA GLU A 142 -8.30 -17.25 -4.93
C GLU A 142 -7.40 -18.34 -5.52
N ALA A 143 -7.90 -19.05 -6.56
CA ALA A 143 -7.15 -20.08 -7.27
C ALA A 143 -6.01 -19.49 -8.14
N ASP A 144 -6.13 -18.22 -8.55
CA ASP A 144 -5.19 -17.55 -9.43
C ASP A 144 -4.23 -16.65 -8.65
N LYS A 145 -4.45 -16.46 -7.36
CA LYS A 145 -3.54 -15.67 -6.51
C LYS A 145 -2.20 -16.37 -6.37
N ILE A 146 -1.19 -15.73 -6.89
CA ILE A 146 0.19 -16.19 -6.76
C ILE A 146 0.66 -16.00 -5.32
N ILE A 147 0.93 -17.10 -4.62
CA ILE A 147 1.41 -17.06 -3.24
C ILE A 147 2.94 -17.02 -3.24
N HIS A 148 3.50 -15.90 -2.83
CA HIS A 148 4.92 -15.74 -2.60
C HIS A 148 5.30 -16.31 -1.23
N ARG A 149 6.36 -17.09 -1.18
CA ARG A 149 6.89 -17.64 0.07
C ARG A 149 8.38 -17.35 0.19
N ASP A 150 8.81 -16.99 1.38
CA ASP A 150 10.22 -16.83 1.67
C ASP A 150 10.97 -18.19 1.72
N ALA A 151 12.28 -18.15 1.92
CA ALA A 151 13.12 -19.35 2.02
C ALA A 151 12.68 -20.33 3.13
N ASN A 152 11.91 -19.89 4.12
CA ASN A 152 11.39 -20.70 5.21
C ASN A 152 9.92 -21.15 4.98
N GLY A 153 9.31 -20.79 3.85
CA GLY A 153 7.92 -21.08 3.54
C GLY A 153 6.90 -20.09 4.10
N ALA A 154 7.34 -19.02 4.78
CA ALA A 154 6.44 -17.99 5.28
C ALA A 154 5.84 -17.17 4.12
N ILE A 155 4.53 -16.92 4.17
CA ILE A 155 3.84 -16.15 3.14
C ILE A 155 4.30 -14.68 3.21
N LEU A 156 4.68 -14.15 2.05
CA LEU A 156 5.05 -12.76 1.85
C LEU A 156 3.83 -11.97 1.34
N GLN A 157 3.67 -10.76 1.87
CA GLN A 157 2.64 -9.81 1.46
C GLN A 157 3.29 -8.51 0.97
N ALA A 158 2.60 -7.78 0.11
CA ALA A 158 3.04 -6.44 -0.29
C ALA A 158 3.14 -5.53 0.95
N GLY A 159 4.24 -4.78 1.05
CA GLY A 159 4.51 -3.96 2.23
C GLY A 159 5.34 -4.63 3.32
N ASP A 160 5.51 -5.96 3.28
CA ASP A 160 6.36 -6.67 4.24
C ASP A 160 7.81 -6.19 4.21
N SER A 161 8.51 -6.46 5.31
CA SER A 161 9.95 -6.31 5.40
C SER A 161 10.63 -7.67 5.39
N VAL A 162 11.68 -7.80 4.61
CA VAL A 162 12.45 -9.04 4.48
C VAL A 162 13.93 -8.77 4.70
N VAL A 163 14.66 -9.80 5.08
CA VAL A 163 16.14 -9.76 5.20
C VAL A 163 16.75 -10.71 4.20
N LEU A 164 17.83 -10.27 3.54
CA LEU A 164 18.61 -11.13 2.63
C LEU A 164 19.37 -12.21 3.42
N ILE A 165 19.21 -13.47 2.99
CA ILE A 165 19.92 -14.60 3.60
C ILE A 165 21.23 -14.97 2.89
N LYS A 166 21.55 -14.28 1.79
CA LYS A 166 22.81 -14.37 1.05
C LYS A 166 23.14 -13.09 0.29
N ASP A 167 24.40 -12.94 -0.14
CA ASP A 167 24.85 -11.82 -0.96
C ASP A 167 24.20 -11.88 -2.35
N LEU A 168 23.64 -10.76 -2.81
CA LEU A 168 23.02 -10.63 -4.15
C LEU A 168 23.78 -9.64 -5.00
N LYS A 169 24.24 -10.09 -6.18
CA LYS A 169 24.75 -9.20 -7.24
C LYS A 169 23.60 -8.71 -8.09
N VAL A 170 23.43 -7.40 -8.17
CA VAL A 170 22.38 -6.79 -8.98
C VAL A 170 22.83 -6.75 -10.43
N LYS A 171 22.10 -7.42 -11.33
CA LYS A 171 22.39 -7.40 -12.78
C LYS A 171 22.34 -5.96 -13.30
N GLY A 172 23.36 -5.59 -14.08
CA GLY A 172 23.41 -4.24 -14.67
C GLY A 172 23.92 -3.14 -13.72
N SER A 173 24.36 -3.50 -12.52
CA SER A 173 24.92 -2.56 -11.53
C SER A 173 26.15 -3.14 -10.86
N SER A 174 27.01 -2.28 -10.33
CA SER A 174 28.12 -2.67 -9.45
C SER A 174 27.65 -2.94 -8.01
N LEU A 175 26.35 -2.80 -7.74
CA LEU A 175 25.76 -2.98 -6.41
C LEU A 175 25.76 -4.47 -6.00
N VAL A 176 26.27 -4.73 -4.83
CA VAL A 176 26.16 -6.03 -4.15
C VAL A 176 25.38 -5.82 -2.85
N ALA A 177 24.15 -6.30 -2.80
CA ALA A 177 23.37 -6.32 -1.58
C ALA A 177 23.88 -7.46 -0.68
N LYS A 178 24.38 -7.13 0.51
CA LYS A 178 25.00 -8.09 1.44
C LYS A 178 23.95 -8.89 2.19
N GLN A 179 24.29 -10.13 2.55
CA GLN A 179 23.53 -10.90 3.52
C GLN A 179 23.26 -10.05 4.79
N GLY A 180 22.05 -10.17 5.34
CA GLY A 180 21.62 -9.37 6.49
C GLY A 180 21.06 -8.00 6.13
N THR A 181 21.10 -7.58 4.86
CA THR A 181 20.46 -6.34 4.42
C THR A 181 18.95 -6.47 4.53
N ALA A 182 18.32 -5.52 5.25
CA ALA A 182 16.88 -5.43 5.34
C ALA A 182 16.32 -4.70 4.10
N VAL A 183 15.34 -5.30 3.47
CA VAL A 183 14.55 -4.72 2.38
C VAL A 183 13.15 -4.49 2.92
N ARG A 184 12.74 -3.24 2.97
CA ARG A 184 11.45 -2.84 3.55
C ARG A 184 10.45 -2.50 2.46
N ARG A 185 9.16 -2.73 2.76
CA ARG A 185 8.05 -2.43 1.86
C ARG A 185 8.25 -3.07 0.49
N ILE A 186 8.34 -4.40 0.48
CA ILE A 186 8.45 -5.16 -0.77
C ILE A 186 7.15 -5.06 -1.57
N SER A 187 7.26 -5.11 -2.89
CA SER A 187 6.15 -5.39 -3.80
C SER A 187 6.27 -6.84 -4.28
N LEU A 188 5.14 -7.44 -4.61
CA LEU A 188 5.07 -8.80 -5.13
C LEU A 188 5.00 -8.77 -6.65
N ASP A 189 5.67 -9.70 -7.31
CA ASP A 189 5.54 -9.89 -8.76
C ASP A 189 4.21 -10.63 -9.05
N HIS A 190 3.34 -10.03 -9.86
CA HIS A 190 2.01 -10.59 -10.14
C HIS A 190 2.02 -11.75 -11.13
N GLU A 191 3.14 -11.98 -11.81
CA GLU A 191 3.27 -13.04 -12.81
C GLU A 191 4.10 -14.22 -12.30
N ASN A 192 4.93 -14.02 -11.25
CA ASN A 192 5.86 -15.04 -10.81
C ASN A 192 6.04 -15.09 -9.29
N ALA A 193 5.60 -16.17 -8.67
CA ALA A 193 5.73 -16.42 -7.22
C ALA A 193 7.16 -16.35 -6.67
N LYS A 194 8.17 -16.44 -7.55
CA LYS A 194 9.59 -16.46 -7.15
C LYS A 194 10.22 -15.07 -7.08
N TYR A 195 9.53 -14.03 -7.50
CA TYR A 195 10.10 -12.68 -7.54
C TYR A 195 9.32 -11.71 -6.65
N ILE A 196 10.08 -10.87 -5.99
CA ILE A 196 9.61 -9.69 -5.26
C ILE A 196 10.48 -8.51 -5.66
N GLU A 197 9.95 -7.32 -5.53
CA GLU A 197 10.70 -6.09 -5.73
C GLU A 197 10.91 -5.35 -4.41
N GLY A 198 12.02 -4.66 -4.28
CA GLY A 198 12.28 -3.84 -3.11
C GLY A 198 13.48 -2.92 -3.29
N LYS A 199 13.61 -1.95 -2.40
CA LYS A 199 14.71 -0.97 -2.43
C LYS A 199 15.86 -1.42 -1.54
N VAL A 200 17.06 -1.46 -2.12
CA VAL A 200 18.31 -1.59 -1.38
C VAL A 200 19.10 -0.28 -1.56
N GLY A 201 19.19 0.51 -0.49
CA GLY A 201 19.66 1.89 -0.58
C GLY A 201 18.72 2.74 -1.45
N ALA A 202 19.26 3.36 -2.50
CA ALA A 202 18.49 4.17 -3.45
C ALA A 202 18.01 3.37 -4.69
N THR A 203 18.40 2.10 -4.82
CA THR A 203 18.15 1.29 -6.03
C THR A 203 17.03 0.30 -5.80
N GLN A 204 16.04 0.30 -6.69
CA GLN A 204 15.00 -0.74 -6.74
C GLN A 204 15.58 -1.96 -7.46
N ILE A 205 15.36 -3.13 -6.90
CA ILE A 205 15.88 -4.40 -7.42
C ILE A 205 14.81 -5.49 -7.35
N VAL A 206 14.88 -6.43 -8.28
CA VAL A 206 14.11 -7.68 -8.24
C VAL A 206 14.90 -8.71 -7.44
N ILE A 207 14.24 -9.37 -6.49
CA ILE A 207 14.85 -10.33 -5.57
C ILE A 207 14.10 -11.65 -5.66
N ILE A 208 14.86 -12.74 -5.70
CA ILE A 208 14.28 -14.09 -5.66
C ILE A 208 13.83 -14.40 -4.22
N THR A 209 12.60 -14.87 -4.06
CA THR A 209 11.99 -15.17 -2.75
C THR A 209 12.77 -16.18 -1.94
N ASP A 210 13.44 -17.15 -2.58
CA ASP A 210 14.33 -18.11 -1.93
C ASP A 210 15.56 -17.47 -1.27
N TYR A 211 15.82 -16.17 -1.50
CA TYR A 211 16.99 -15.46 -0.98
C TYR A 211 16.63 -14.49 0.13
N VAL A 212 15.40 -14.51 0.58
CA VAL A 212 14.92 -13.65 1.65
C VAL A 212 14.25 -14.45 2.76
N LYS A 213 14.18 -13.82 3.93
CA LYS A 213 13.41 -14.27 5.09
C LYS A 213 12.53 -13.12 5.56
N LYS A 214 11.26 -13.39 5.80
CA LYS A 214 10.31 -12.42 6.36
C LYS A 214 10.79 -11.94 7.73
N MET A 215 10.80 -10.64 7.94
CA MET A 215 11.07 -10.06 9.26
C MET A 215 9.75 -10.08 10.05
N THR A 216 9.73 -10.82 11.15
CA THR A 216 8.68 -10.65 12.15
C THR A 216 9.05 -9.42 12.98
N GLU A 217 8.17 -8.42 13.03
CA GLU A 217 8.31 -7.36 14.01
C GLU A 217 8.28 -8.01 15.40
N LYS A 218 9.36 -7.83 16.15
CA LYS A 218 9.33 -8.15 17.58
C LYS A 218 8.55 -7.01 18.23
N GLU A 219 7.44 -7.37 18.89
CA GLU A 219 6.80 -6.52 19.87
C GLU A 219 7.81 -5.95 20.87
#